data_90c39d94a98bc9394cdfc80f06bd5151
#
_entry.id   90c39d94a98bc9394cdfc80f06bd5151
#
_cell.length_a   1.000
_cell.length_b   1.000
_cell.length_c   1.000
_cell.angle_alpha   90.00
_cell.angle_beta   90.00
_cell.angle_gamma   90.00
#
_symmetry.space_group_name_H-M   'P 1'
#
loop_
_entity.id
_entity.type
_entity.pdbx_description
1 polymer ?
#
loop_
_entity_poly.entity_id
_entity_poly.type
_entity_poly.pdbx_seq_one_letter_code
_entity_poly.pdbx_strand_id
1 'polypeptide(L)'
;LDPDDDAATIAALVDAAADLETALDDAEEWDDLETHEQLRAQGYYDVLGHYKDFPVEWAALKEHETRGNVDMILLALDALGSEFMEDHCLESLERMGKRGKTPESVDELLGRAGKRDETAIRILGKMAATEAVETLVEYVDEDSNPQLQKATFRALGEIGSTDAVAPLA
;
A
#
# COMPACT_ATOMS: atom_id res chain seq x y z
N LEU A 1 -48.14 15.37 15.31
CA LEU A 1 -47.96 14.76 13.98
C LEU A 1 -48.85 15.55 13.03
N ASP A 2 -48.20 16.27 12.10
CA ASP A 2 -48.87 17.02 11.06
C ASP A 2 -48.96 16.18 9.81
N PRO A 3 -50.17 15.79 9.31
CA PRO A 3 -50.32 14.89 8.17
C PRO A 3 -49.70 15.43 6.90
N ASP A 4 -49.58 16.77 6.72
CA ASP A 4 -49.01 17.43 5.56
C ASP A 4 -47.46 17.33 5.58
N ASP A 5 -46.83 17.47 6.75
CA ASP A 5 -45.40 17.25 6.95
C ASP A 5 -44.99 15.77 6.75
N ASP A 6 -45.83 14.87 7.23
CA ASP A 6 -45.59 13.42 7.06
C ASP A 6 -45.72 13.03 5.56
N ALA A 7 -46.68 13.60 4.84
CA ALA A 7 -46.85 13.35 3.40
C ALA A 7 -45.68 13.89 2.58
N ALA A 8 -45.18 15.11 2.90
CA ALA A 8 -44.01 15.68 2.26
C ALA A 8 -42.73 14.87 2.50
N THR A 9 -42.56 14.35 3.74
CA THR A 9 -41.44 13.49 4.08
C THR A 9 -41.49 12.15 3.33
N ILE A 10 -42.67 11.55 3.22
CA ILE A 10 -42.84 10.29 2.44
C ILE A 10 -42.53 10.53 0.97
N ALA A 11 -43.01 11.63 0.37
CA ALA A 11 -42.73 11.97 -1.01
C ALA A 11 -41.21 12.12 -1.27
N ALA A 12 -40.51 12.85 -0.39
CA ALA A 12 -39.06 13.01 -0.49
C ALA A 12 -38.28 11.69 -0.34
N LEU A 13 -38.78 10.78 0.51
CA LEU A 13 -38.16 9.43 0.63
C LEU A 13 -38.39 8.57 -0.61
N VAL A 14 -39.56 8.66 -1.24
CA VAL A 14 -39.86 7.96 -2.48
C VAL A 14 -38.99 8.47 -3.63
N ASP A 15 -38.84 9.80 -3.76
CA ASP A 15 -38.00 10.42 -4.77
C ASP A 15 -36.52 10.01 -4.54
N ALA A 16 -36.03 10.06 -3.32
CA ALA A 16 -34.66 9.63 -3.00
C ALA A 16 -34.42 8.16 -3.26
N ALA A 17 -35.44 7.29 -3.05
CA ALA A 17 -35.33 5.88 -3.36
C ALA A 17 -35.27 5.63 -4.88
N ALA A 18 -36.07 6.37 -5.65
CA ALA A 18 -36.07 6.30 -7.12
C ALA A 18 -34.73 6.81 -7.73
N ASP A 19 -34.18 7.88 -7.16
CA ASP A 19 -32.85 8.41 -7.54
C ASP A 19 -31.75 7.38 -7.24
N LEU A 20 -31.82 6.72 -6.08
CA LEU A 20 -30.88 5.68 -5.69
C LEU A 20 -30.99 4.44 -6.61
N GLU A 21 -32.22 4.02 -6.97
CA GLU A 21 -32.45 2.91 -7.90
C GLU A 21 -31.84 3.22 -9.27
N THR A 22 -32.07 4.43 -9.79
CA THR A 22 -31.48 4.88 -11.04
C THR A 22 -29.95 4.92 -10.97
N ALA A 23 -29.38 5.42 -9.87
CA ALA A 23 -27.94 5.46 -9.66
C ALA A 23 -27.31 4.06 -9.54
N LEU A 24 -28.05 3.08 -9.00
CA LEU A 24 -27.60 1.68 -8.94
C LEU A 24 -27.66 0.99 -10.31
N ASP A 25 -28.69 1.27 -11.10
CA ASP A 25 -28.84 0.73 -12.47
C ASP A 25 -27.78 1.28 -13.41
N ASP A 26 -27.34 2.53 -13.19
CA ASP A 26 -26.27 3.19 -13.97
C ASP A 26 -24.86 2.89 -13.39
N ALA A 27 -24.76 2.27 -12.21
CA ALA A 27 -23.50 1.95 -11.59
C ALA A 27 -22.81 0.79 -12.31
N GLU A 28 -21.55 0.99 -12.65
CA GLU A 28 -20.68 -0.06 -13.14
C GLU A 28 -20.15 -0.88 -11.96
N GLU A 29 -20.16 -2.22 -12.06
CA GLU A 29 -19.61 -3.05 -11.00
C GLU A 29 -18.10 -2.81 -10.88
N TRP A 30 -17.58 -2.77 -9.65
CA TRP A 30 -16.16 -2.48 -9.40
C TRP A 30 -15.22 -3.43 -10.14
N ASP A 31 -15.61 -4.70 -10.25
CA ASP A 31 -14.81 -5.74 -10.90
C ASP A 31 -14.82 -5.62 -12.44
N ASP A 32 -15.75 -4.85 -13.01
CA ASP A 32 -15.81 -4.56 -14.46
C ASP A 32 -14.91 -3.39 -14.86
N LEU A 33 -14.45 -2.58 -13.87
CA LEU A 33 -13.56 -1.46 -14.13
C LEU A 33 -12.12 -1.95 -14.46
N GLU A 34 -11.53 -1.34 -15.47
CA GLU A 34 -10.10 -1.51 -15.74
C GLU A 34 -9.25 -0.98 -14.55
N THR A 35 -8.07 -1.58 -14.32
CA THR A 35 -7.20 -1.22 -13.19
C THR A 35 -6.94 0.29 -13.07
N HIS A 36 -6.75 0.99 -14.21
CA HIS A 36 -6.53 2.43 -14.20
C HIS A 36 -7.77 3.23 -13.80
N GLU A 37 -8.98 2.71 -14.04
CA GLU A 37 -10.25 3.31 -13.65
C GLU A 37 -10.49 3.11 -12.15
N GLN A 38 -10.18 1.93 -11.62
CA GLN A 38 -10.21 1.64 -10.19
C GLN A 38 -9.26 2.56 -9.43
N LEU A 39 -8.02 2.73 -9.90
CA LEU A 39 -7.04 3.65 -9.33
C LEU A 39 -7.52 5.10 -9.38
N ARG A 40 -8.18 5.51 -10.50
CA ARG A 40 -8.74 6.84 -10.64
C ARG A 40 -9.89 7.07 -9.66
N ALA A 41 -10.79 6.12 -9.51
CA ALA A 41 -11.90 6.19 -8.57
C ALA A 41 -11.42 6.31 -7.11
N GLN A 42 -10.26 5.76 -6.80
CA GLN A 42 -9.62 5.87 -5.47
C GLN A 42 -8.74 7.14 -5.32
N GLY A 43 -8.70 8.02 -6.30
CA GLY A 43 -7.97 9.28 -6.23
C GLY A 43 -6.46 9.16 -6.44
N TYR A 44 -5.96 8.02 -6.91
CA TYR A 44 -4.52 7.79 -7.12
C TYR A 44 -3.88 8.85 -8.03
N TYR A 45 -4.60 9.33 -9.04
CA TYR A 45 -4.10 10.33 -9.98
C TYR A 45 -4.38 11.78 -9.57
N ASP A 46 -5.09 12.04 -8.48
CA ASP A 46 -5.48 13.39 -8.06
C ASP A 46 -4.29 14.28 -7.70
N VAL A 47 -3.14 13.67 -7.42
CA VAL A 47 -1.89 14.36 -7.13
C VAL A 47 -1.26 15.03 -8.34
N LEU A 48 -1.65 14.65 -9.58
CA LEU A 48 -0.89 15.01 -10.78
C LEU A 48 -1.20 16.40 -11.36
N GLY A 49 -2.34 17.01 -11.05
CA GLY A 49 -2.71 18.26 -11.69
C GLY A 49 -2.71 18.15 -13.23
N HIS A 50 -1.96 19.03 -13.92
CA HIS A 50 -1.82 19.04 -15.39
C HIS A 50 -0.55 18.31 -15.86
N TYR A 51 -0.42 17.04 -15.51
CA TYR A 51 0.73 16.23 -15.88
C TYR A 51 0.64 15.73 -17.33
N LYS A 52 1.77 15.74 -18.07
CA LYS A 52 1.83 15.36 -19.48
C LYS A 52 2.85 14.25 -19.78
N ASP A 53 3.64 13.84 -18.78
CA ASP A 53 4.69 12.84 -18.98
C ASP A 53 4.15 11.42 -18.74
N PHE A 54 4.74 10.45 -19.41
CA PHE A 54 4.37 9.04 -19.36
C PHE A 54 5.51 8.22 -18.74
N PRO A 55 5.22 7.14 -18.03
CA PRO A 55 3.90 6.60 -17.65
C PRO A 55 3.25 7.38 -16.49
N VAL A 56 1.94 7.57 -16.59
CA VAL A 56 1.16 8.36 -15.62
C VAL A 56 1.20 7.73 -14.22
N GLU A 57 1.15 6.40 -14.16
CA GLU A 57 1.19 5.63 -12.92
C GLU A 57 2.48 5.89 -12.14
N TRP A 58 3.61 5.88 -12.83
CA TRP A 58 4.92 6.15 -12.23
C TRP A 58 5.05 7.61 -11.78
N ALA A 59 4.50 8.54 -12.54
CA ALA A 59 4.50 9.94 -12.18
C ALA A 59 3.67 10.20 -10.91
N ALA A 60 2.48 9.57 -10.80
CA ALA A 60 1.65 9.62 -9.61
C ALA A 60 2.38 9.00 -8.40
N LEU A 61 3.04 7.84 -8.60
CA LEU A 61 3.84 7.20 -7.56
C LEU A 61 4.93 8.12 -7.00
N LYS A 62 5.65 8.83 -7.87
CA LYS A 62 6.69 9.80 -7.45
C LYS A 62 6.13 10.95 -6.62
N GLU A 63 4.97 11.43 -6.99
CA GLU A 63 4.29 12.49 -6.25
C GLU A 63 3.79 11.98 -4.88
N HIS A 64 3.23 10.75 -4.82
CA HIS A 64 2.84 10.10 -3.58
C HIS A 64 4.04 9.86 -2.65
N GLU A 65 5.19 9.40 -3.18
CA GLU A 65 6.44 9.26 -2.43
C GLU A 65 6.86 10.60 -1.81
N THR A 66 6.81 11.68 -2.59
CA THR A 66 7.19 13.03 -2.14
C THR A 66 6.27 13.52 -1.02
N ARG A 67 4.97 13.30 -1.15
CA ARG A 67 3.96 13.71 -0.16
C ARG A 67 3.88 12.80 1.06
N GLY A 68 4.41 11.60 0.98
CA GLY A 68 4.36 10.63 2.07
C GLY A 68 3.07 9.83 2.15
N ASN A 69 2.34 9.73 1.04
CA ASN A 69 1.07 9.00 0.93
C ASN A 69 1.34 7.49 0.77
N VAL A 70 1.68 6.82 1.86
CA VAL A 70 2.03 5.39 1.87
C VAL A 70 0.86 4.51 1.43
N ASP A 71 -0.35 4.86 1.82
CA ASP A 71 -1.60 4.20 1.43
C ASP A 71 -1.76 4.10 -0.08
N MET A 72 -1.47 5.18 -0.81
CA MET A 72 -1.52 5.20 -2.27
C MET A 72 -0.40 4.41 -2.94
N ILE A 73 0.77 4.31 -2.30
CA ILE A 73 1.86 3.45 -2.78
C ILE A 73 1.48 1.98 -2.63
N LEU A 74 0.88 1.60 -1.50
CA LEU A 74 0.38 0.24 -1.27
C LEU A 74 -0.77 -0.11 -2.20
N LEU A 75 -1.68 0.84 -2.44
CA LEU A 75 -2.75 0.68 -3.42
C LEU A 75 -2.21 0.38 -4.83
N ALA A 76 -1.17 1.12 -5.26
CA ALA A 76 -0.54 0.88 -6.55
C ALA A 76 0.20 -0.46 -6.59
N LEU A 77 0.83 -0.88 -5.48
CA LEU A 77 1.52 -2.15 -5.35
C LEU A 77 0.56 -3.34 -5.50
N ASP A 78 -0.65 -3.22 -4.97
CA ASP A 78 -1.69 -4.25 -5.03
C ASP A 78 -2.40 -4.28 -6.39
N ALA A 79 -2.78 -3.11 -6.91
CA ALA A 79 -3.62 -2.98 -8.10
C ALA A 79 -2.85 -3.14 -9.42
N LEU A 80 -1.60 -2.63 -9.50
CA LEU A 80 -0.81 -2.64 -10.72
C LEU A 80 -0.02 -3.95 -10.83
N GLY A 81 -0.58 -4.98 -11.42
CA GLY A 81 0.04 -6.29 -11.64
C GLY A 81 1.22 -6.29 -12.64
N SER A 82 2.06 -5.25 -12.60
CA SER A 82 3.22 -5.03 -13.45
C SER A 82 4.49 -5.09 -12.60
N GLU A 83 5.41 -6.00 -12.92
CA GLU A 83 6.71 -6.13 -12.27
C GLU A 83 7.46 -4.77 -12.21
N PHE A 84 7.37 -3.98 -13.29
CA PHE A 84 7.94 -2.63 -13.33
C PHE A 84 7.38 -1.72 -12.24
N MET A 85 6.06 -1.70 -12.05
CA MET A 85 5.43 -0.85 -11.04
C MET A 85 5.63 -1.40 -9.64
N GLU A 86 5.63 -2.72 -9.47
CA GLU A 86 5.95 -3.38 -8.21
C GLU A 86 7.34 -2.98 -7.72
N ASP A 87 8.36 -3.09 -8.57
CA ASP A 87 9.72 -2.67 -8.26
C ASP A 87 9.78 -1.20 -7.85
N HIS A 88 9.10 -0.32 -8.58
CA HIS A 88 9.10 1.12 -8.28
C HIS A 88 8.34 1.47 -7.00
N CYS A 89 7.27 0.75 -6.66
CA CYS A 89 6.58 0.91 -5.38
C CYS A 89 7.49 0.51 -4.20
N LEU A 90 8.15 -0.64 -4.31
CA LEU A 90 9.11 -1.11 -3.31
C LEU A 90 10.31 -0.16 -3.18
N GLU A 91 10.88 0.32 -4.30
CA GLU A 91 11.93 1.35 -4.26
C GLU A 91 11.47 2.66 -3.61
N SER A 92 10.22 3.07 -3.83
CA SER A 92 9.66 4.25 -3.19
C SER A 92 9.57 4.08 -1.68
N LEU A 93 9.07 2.94 -1.19
CA LEU A 93 9.07 2.60 0.23
C LEU A 93 10.49 2.54 0.81
N GLU A 94 11.45 2.00 0.05
CA GLU A 94 12.86 1.96 0.46
C GLU A 94 13.46 3.37 0.63
N ARG A 95 13.22 4.27 -0.33
CA ARG A 95 13.69 5.66 -0.25
C ARG A 95 13.03 6.44 0.88
N MET A 96 11.76 6.18 1.15
CA MET A 96 11.05 6.79 2.27
C MET A 96 11.60 6.35 3.63
N GLY A 97 12.08 5.11 3.73
CA GLY A 97 12.62 4.56 4.98
C GLY A 97 11.65 4.73 6.14
N LYS A 98 12.08 5.33 7.25
CA LYS A 98 11.22 5.54 8.44
C LYS A 98 9.94 6.34 8.16
N ARG A 99 9.91 7.20 7.14
CA ARG A 99 8.72 7.94 6.75
C ARG A 99 7.66 7.05 6.12
N GLY A 100 8.08 5.95 5.50
CA GLY A 100 7.21 4.96 4.89
C GLY A 100 6.67 3.91 5.85
N LYS A 101 7.08 3.96 7.14
CA LYS A 101 6.64 3.00 8.14
C LYS A 101 5.24 3.31 8.61
N THR A 102 4.28 2.50 8.20
CA THR A 102 2.91 2.44 8.72
C THR A 102 2.60 0.99 9.10
N PRO A 103 1.56 0.71 9.90
CA PRO A 103 1.16 -0.67 10.19
C PRO A 103 0.92 -1.48 8.92
N GLU A 104 0.26 -0.90 7.93
CA GLU A 104 -0.10 -1.54 6.66
C GLU A 104 1.14 -1.83 5.80
N SER A 105 2.09 -0.89 5.71
CA SER A 105 3.32 -1.11 4.95
C SER A 105 4.23 -2.16 5.60
N VAL A 106 4.27 -2.20 6.93
CA VAL A 106 5.03 -3.22 7.67
C VAL A 106 4.38 -4.59 7.46
N ASP A 107 3.06 -4.70 7.53
CA ASP A 107 2.33 -5.95 7.34
C ASP A 107 2.54 -6.53 5.94
N GLU A 108 2.40 -5.71 4.89
CA GLU A 108 2.70 -6.09 3.50
C GLU A 108 4.14 -6.59 3.33
N LEU A 109 5.10 -5.86 3.87
CA LEU A 109 6.51 -6.21 3.77
C LEU A 109 6.87 -7.45 4.60
N LEU A 110 6.23 -7.69 5.73
CA LEU A 110 6.37 -8.93 6.52
C LEU A 110 5.84 -10.14 5.74
N GLY A 111 4.69 -9.99 5.07
CA GLY A 111 4.15 -11.03 4.20
C GLY A 111 5.12 -11.42 3.07
N ARG A 112 5.85 -10.45 2.51
CA ARG A 112 6.89 -10.68 1.50
C ARG A 112 8.17 -11.26 2.10
N ALA A 113 8.62 -10.74 3.23
CA ALA A 113 9.79 -11.25 3.95
C ALA A 113 9.61 -12.71 4.35
N GLY A 114 8.39 -13.14 4.76
CA GLY A 114 8.04 -14.53 5.01
C GLY A 114 8.18 -15.43 3.79
N LYS A 115 8.13 -14.86 2.58
CA LYS A 115 8.41 -15.55 1.30
C LYS A 115 9.88 -15.43 0.86
N ARG A 116 10.75 -14.93 1.77
CA ARG A 116 12.19 -14.75 1.53
C ARG A 116 12.54 -13.67 0.50
N ASP A 117 11.68 -12.64 0.38
CA ASP A 117 11.95 -11.48 -0.46
C ASP A 117 13.03 -10.58 0.18
N GLU A 118 14.22 -10.58 -0.42
CA GLU A 118 15.38 -9.81 0.08
C GLU A 118 15.13 -8.30 0.01
N THR A 119 14.32 -7.84 -0.95
CA THR A 119 13.97 -6.41 -1.09
C THR A 119 13.09 -5.97 0.07
N ALA A 120 12.07 -6.76 0.40
CA ALA A 120 11.19 -6.49 1.55
C ALA A 120 11.98 -6.47 2.87
N ILE A 121 12.89 -7.44 3.06
CA ILE A 121 13.78 -7.50 4.23
C ILE A 121 14.62 -6.22 4.36
N ARG A 122 15.20 -5.76 3.24
CA ARG A 122 16.01 -4.55 3.20
C ARG A 122 15.19 -3.31 3.55
N ILE A 123 13.96 -3.22 3.03
CA ILE A 123 13.04 -2.10 3.29
C ILE A 123 12.65 -2.07 4.77
N LEU A 124 12.29 -3.22 5.37
CA LEU A 124 11.99 -3.33 6.80
C LEU A 124 13.14 -2.84 7.68
N GLY A 125 14.40 -3.15 7.28
CA GLY A 125 15.59 -2.61 7.94
C GLY A 125 15.62 -1.08 7.90
N LYS A 126 15.45 -0.48 6.71
CA LYS A 126 15.45 0.99 6.51
C LYS A 126 14.30 1.71 7.22
N MET A 127 13.16 1.03 7.36
CA MET A 127 12.02 1.51 8.14
C MET A 127 12.27 1.44 9.65
N ALA A 128 13.33 0.77 10.08
CA ALA A 128 13.55 0.38 11.48
C ALA A 128 12.33 -0.31 12.08
N ALA A 129 11.78 -1.28 11.35
CA ALA A 129 10.59 -2.02 11.72
C ALA A 129 10.94 -3.09 12.76
N THR A 130 10.81 -2.75 14.04
CA THR A 130 11.08 -3.69 15.15
C THR A 130 10.18 -4.91 15.13
N GLU A 131 9.00 -4.78 14.52
CA GLU A 131 8.01 -5.83 14.30
C GLU A 131 8.55 -6.98 13.43
N ALA A 132 9.58 -6.69 12.63
CA ALA A 132 10.19 -7.68 11.73
C ALA A 132 11.26 -8.56 12.40
N VAL A 133 11.71 -8.23 13.61
CA VAL A 133 12.83 -8.92 14.25
C VAL A 133 12.58 -10.42 14.38
N GLU A 134 11.41 -10.83 14.84
CA GLU A 134 11.05 -12.24 15.02
C GLU A 134 11.16 -13.03 13.71
N THR A 135 10.61 -12.49 12.63
CA THR A 135 10.69 -13.12 11.30
C THR A 135 12.12 -13.15 10.77
N LEU A 136 12.87 -12.06 10.94
CA LEU A 136 14.23 -11.96 10.39
C LEU A 136 15.23 -12.85 11.13
N VAL A 137 15.06 -13.08 12.42
CA VAL A 137 15.92 -13.98 13.20
C VAL A 137 15.91 -15.41 12.66
N GLU A 138 14.80 -15.87 12.09
CA GLU A 138 14.71 -17.20 11.48
C GLU A 138 15.68 -17.38 10.30
N TYR A 139 16.13 -16.29 9.66
CA TYR A 139 17.04 -16.33 8.50
C TYR A 139 18.52 -16.10 8.85
N VAL A 140 18.84 -15.93 10.12
CA VAL A 140 20.23 -15.72 10.57
C VAL A 140 21.12 -16.92 10.24
N ASP A 141 20.59 -18.13 10.40
CA ASP A 141 21.29 -19.40 10.16
C ASP A 141 21.03 -19.99 8.76
N GLU A 142 20.55 -19.16 7.81
CA GLU A 142 20.21 -19.63 6.45
C GLU A 142 21.46 -19.75 5.57
N ASP A 143 22.25 -20.78 5.80
CA ASP A 143 23.50 -21.04 5.08
C ASP A 143 23.30 -21.37 3.58
N SER A 144 22.10 -21.80 3.21
CA SER A 144 21.78 -22.17 1.81
C SER A 144 21.55 -20.96 0.91
N ASN A 145 21.26 -19.79 1.48
CA ASN A 145 21.08 -18.52 0.76
C ASN A 145 21.91 -17.38 1.40
N PRO A 146 23.18 -17.23 1.01
CA PRO A 146 24.05 -16.19 1.55
C PRO A 146 23.57 -14.76 1.28
N GLN A 147 22.78 -14.52 0.22
CA GLN A 147 22.24 -13.19 -0.07
C GLN A 147 21.12 -12.84 0.91
N LEU A 148 20.22 -13.76 1.16
CA LEU A 148 19.17 -13.61 2.16
C LEU A 148 19.78 -13.37 3.54
N GLN A 149 20.76 -14.20 3.96
CA GLN A 149 21.47 -14.06 5.23
C GLN A 149 22.12 -12.66 5.36
N LYS A 150 22.80 -12.21 4.30
CA LYS A 150 23.42 -10.86 4.28
C LYS A 150 22.38 -9.74 4.40
N ALA A 151 21.25 -9.85 3.67
CA ALA A 151 20.16 -8.88 3.77
C ALA A 151 19.59 -8.85 5.19
N THR A 152 19.41 -10.01 5.80
CA THR A 152 18.91 -10.20 7.17
C THR A 152 19.83 -9.54 8.20
N PHE A 153 21.13 -9.82 8.17
CA PHE A 153 22.08 -9.20 9.09
C PHE A 153 22.08 -7.69 8.98
N ARG A 154 22.03 -7.18 7.76
CA ARG A 154 21.98 -5.74 7.53
C ARG A 154 20.70 -5.12 8.08
N ALA A 155 19.54 -5.73 7.79
CA ALA A 155 18.25 -5.25 8.28
C ALA A 155 18.17 -5.26 9.82
N LEU A 156 18.61 -6.34 10.48
CA LEU A 156 18.66 -6.42 11.93
C LEU A 156 19.58 -5.34 12.53
N GLY A 157 20.72 -5.07 11.88
CA GLY A 157 21.63 -4.00 12.29
C GLY A 157 21.03 -2.60 12.13
N GLU A 158 20.28 -2.34 11.04
CA GLU A 158 19.57 -1.07 10.78
C GLU A 158 18.37 -0.87 11.73
N ILE A 159 17.67 -1.93 12.10
CA ILE A 159 16.60 -1.91 13.10
C ILE A 159 17.14 -1.54 14.47
N GLY A 160 18.32 -2.07 14.83
CA GLY A 160 18.99 -1.73 16.09
C GLY A 160 18.27 -2.18 17.36
N SER A 161 17.40 -3.21 17.25
CA SER A 161 16.71 -3.76 18.41
C SER A 161 17.67 -4.59 19.31
N THR A 162 17.53 -4.46 20.62
CA THR A 162 18.25 -5.31 21.57
C THR A 162 17.88 -6.79 21.42
N ASP A 163 16.68 -7.08 20.96
CA ASP A 163 16.18 -8.44 20.75
C ASP A 163 16.89 -9.14 19.58
N ALA A 164 17.49 -8.35 18.66
CA ALA A 164 18.30 -8.86 17.56
C ALA A 164 19.74 -9.22 17.97
N VAL A 165 20.20 -8.78 19.13
CA VAL A 165 21.62 -8.95 19.55
C VAL A 165 21.94 -10.40 19.90
N ALA A 166 21.06 -11.08 20.62
CA ALA A 166 21.29 -12.46 21.06
C ALA A 166 21.42 -13.45 19.88
N PRO A 167 20.58 -13.40 18.85
CA PRO A 167 20.70 -14.24 17.65
C PRO A 167 21.93 -13.94 16.79
N LEU A 168 22.54 -12.74 16.94
CA LEU A 168 23.72 -12.32 16.17
C LEU A 168 25.05 -12.59 16.87
N ALA A 169 25.02 -13.07 18.13
CA ALA A 169 26.19 -13.34 18.94
C ALA A 169 26.69 -14.79 18.78
#